data_d6b37ede4894792481b2981f6b38b03b
#
_entry.id   d6b37ede4894792481b2981f6b38b03b
#
_cell.length_a   1.000
_cell.length_b   1.000
_cell.length_c   1.000
_cell.angle_alpha   90.00
_cell.angle_beta   90.00
_cell.angle_gamma   90.00
#
_symmetry.space_group_name_H-M   'P 1'
#
loop_
_entity.id
_entity.type
_entity.pdbx_description
1 polymer ?
#
loop_
_entity_poly.entity_id
_entity_poly.type
_entity_poly.pdbx_seq_one_letter_code
_entity_poly.pdbx_strand_id
1 'polypeptide(L)'
;MLDRFTDRARKVMSMAKQEALDLHSNKVGTEHLLLALAKEDEGIAAEALRSLDISYDDIMDTLKEVQTTVPEPSEETEAAKLAFTPLVISVMERSFRVARENNQTYVSTEHLLIGIVEEGNGMAMDILMRLGVSSASIKKAIEKLTAKDQDKKRPLAGAGAGRPGAGLPFFSGSDASQQKGDGTDTLKQFATNLTQKARDGKLDPVIGREKEVQRMMEILSRRTKNNPVLIGEPGVGKTAIAEGLAERIV
;
A
#
# COMPACT_ATOMS: atom_id res chain seq x y z
N MET A 1 -4.74 -6.89 -14.79
CA MET A 1 -3.41 -6.73 -14.18
C MET A 1 -3.31 -5.47 -13.30
N LEU A 2 -3.91 -4.35 -13.72
CA LEU A 2 -3.87 -3.08 -12.95
C LEU A 2 -4.86 -3.01 -11.77
N ASP A 3 -5.73 -3.99 -11.58
CA ASP A 3 -6.75 -4.02 -10.52
C ASP A 3 -6.16 -4.09 -9.09
N ARG A 4 -4.90 -4.50 -8.98
CA ARG A 4 -4.16 -4.59 -7.72
C ARG A 4 -3.26 -3.38 -7.46
N PHE A 5 -3.39 -2.32 -8.24
CA PHE A 5 -2.68 -1.07 -8.02
C PHE A 5 -3.57 -0.08 -7.26
N THR A 6 -2.98 0.72 -6.39
CA THR A 6 -3.67 1.86 -5.80
C THR A 6 -4.05 2.87 -6.89
N ASP A 7 -4.99 3.78 -6.61
CA ASP A 7 -5.39 4.82 -7.55
C ASP A 7 -4.20 5.68 -7.99
N ARG A 8 -3.30 6.00 -7.06
CA ARG A 8 -2.06 6.74 -7.35
C ARG A 8 -1.12 5.96 -8.25
N ALA A 9 -0.90 4.67 -7.98
CA ALA A 9 -0.05 3.84 -8.82
C ALA A 9 -0.66 3.67 -10.24
N ARG A 10 -1.99 3.57 -10.36
CA ARG A 10 -2.66 3.58 -11.67
C ARG A 10 -2.47 4.91 -12.41
N LYS A 11 -2.56 6.04 -11.68
CA LYS A 11 -2.29 7.37 -12.22
C LYS A 11 -0.86 7.47 -12.74
N VAL A 12 0.13 6.99 -11.99
CA VAL A 12 1.54 6.93 -12.43
C VAL A 12 1.70 6.11 -13.71
N MET A 13 1.04 4.95 -13.82
CA MET A 13 1.10 4.14 -15.04
C MET A 13 0.48 4.85 -16.27
N SER A 14 -0.57 5.66 -16.03
CA SER A 14 -1.16 6.49 -17.09
C SER A 14 -0.24 7.65 -17.45
N MET A 15 0.35 8.31 -16.47
CA MET A 15 1.33 9.39 -16.67
C MET A 15 2.58 8.88 -17.41
N ALA A 16 3.07 7.67 -17.11
CA ALA A 16 4.20 7.07 -17.82
C ALA A 16 3.92 6.86 -19.31
N LYS A 17 2.67 6.55 -19.67
CA LYS A 17 2.27 6.49 -21.08
C LYS A 17 2.27 7.87 -21.74
N GLN A 18 1.84 8.90 -20.99
CA GLN A 18 1.88 10.27 -21.49
C GLN A 18 3.32 10.76 -21.68
N GLU A 19 4.21 10.52 -20.70
CA GLU A 19 5.64 10.82 -20.84
C GLU A 19 6.26 10.14 -22.05
N ALA A 20 5.87 8.88 -22.34
CA ALA A 20 6.36 8.17 -23.52
C ALA A 20 5.90 8.83 -24.83
N LEU A 21 4.66 9.36 -24.89
CA LEU A 21 4.17 10.12 -26.03
C LEU A 21 4.91 11.44 -26.19
N ASP A 22 5.06 12.20 -25.09
CA ASP A 22 5.70 13.50 -25.09
C ASP A 22 7.18 13.38 -25.54
N LEU A 23 7.79 12.23 -25.27
CA LEU A 23 9.15 11.87 -25.70
C LEU A 23 9.19 11.11 -27.04
N HIS A 24 8.09 11.04 -27.77
CA HIS A 24 7.96 10.35 -29.07
C HIS A 24 8.41 8.87 -29.05
N SER A 25 8.24 8.21 -27.92
CA SER A 25 8.62 6.81 -27.74
C SER A 25 7.52 5.86 -28.18
N ASN A 26 7.86 4.79 -28.88
CA ASN A 26 6.91 3.78 -29.36
C ASN A 26 6.45 2.80 -28.27
N LYS A 27 7.10 2.81 -27.10
CA LYS A 27 6.82 1.94 -25.95
C LYS A 27 7.11 2.68 -24.65
N VAL A 28 6.39 2.26 -23.61
CA VAL A 28 6.66 2.77 -22.27
C VAL A 28 7.85 2.04 -21.66
N GLY A 29 8.96 2.75 -21.47
CA GLY A 29 10.18 2.25 -20.82
C GLY A 29 10.23 2.58 -19.34
N THR A 30 11.30 2.09 -18.68
CA THR A 30 11.53 2.34 -17.24
C THR A 30 11.78 3.82 -16.94
N GLU A 31 12.39 4.58 -17.85
CA GLU A 31 12.60 6.02 -17.81
C GLU A 31 11.29 6.79 -17.70
N HIS A 32 10.31 6.43 -18.53
CA HIS A 32 8.98 7.05 -18.49
C HIS A 32 8.26 6.78 -17.16
N LEU A 33 8.44 5.57 -16.62
CA LEU A 33 7.91 5.22 -15.30
C LEU A 33 8.58 6.02 -14.19
N LEU A 34 9.91 6.23 -14.26
CA LEU A 34 10.64 7.03 -13.29
C LEU A 34 10.22 8.51 -13.33
N LEU A 35 10.08 9.08 -14.54
CA LEU A 35 9.56 10.45 -14.74
C LEU A 35 8.15 10.60 -14.14
N ALA A 36 7.26 9.65 -14.42
CA ALA A 36 5.90 9.68 -13.88
C ALA A 36 5.87 9.56 -12.35
N LEU A 37 6.77 8.77 -11.75
CA LEU A 37 6.91 8.68 -10.30
C LEU A 37 7.41 9.98 -9.66
N ALA A 38 8.34 10.68 -10.32
CA ALA A 38 8.83 11.97 -9.86
C ALA A 38 7.78 13.10 -10.00
N LYS A 39 6.94 13.02 -11.04
CA LYS A 39 5.89 14.00 -11.35
C LYS A 39 4.65 13.85 -10.46
N GLU A 40 4.44 12.67 -9.87
CA GLU A 40 3.31 12.41 -8.97
C GLU A 40 3.61 12.96 -7.59
N ASP A 41 3.07 14.15 -7.24
CA ASP A 41 3.48 14.96 -6.09
C ASP A 41 3.17 14.36 -4.71
N GLU A 42 2.19 13.50 -4.58
CA GLU A 42 1.66 13.03 -3.30
C GLU A 42 2.10 11.60 -2.92
N GLY A 43 2.87 10.92 -3.77
CA GLY A 43 3.30 9.54 -3.56
C GLY A 43 4.56 9.43 -2.69
N ILE A 44 4.67 8.33 -1.92
CA ILE A 44 5.89 8.01 -1.16
C ILE A 44 7.12 7.95 -2.08
N ALA A 45 6.96 7.48 -3.32
CA ALA A 45 8.06 7.45 -4.29
C ALA A 45 8.57 8.86 -4.63
N ALA A 46 7.67 9.81 -4.91
CA ALA A 46 8.05 11.19 -5.19
C ALA A 46 8.72 11.86 -3.97
N GLU A 47 8.18 11.61 -2.77
CA GLU A 47 8.78 12.11 -1.53
C GLU A 47 10.17 11.50 -1.28
N ALA A 48 10.36 10.22 -1.60
CA ALA A 48 11.65 9.54 -1.50
C ALA A 48 12.67 10.13 -2.49
N LEU A 49 12.29 10.35 -3.75
CA LEU A 49 13.15 10.99 -4.75
C LEU A 49 13.52 12.40 -4.32
N ARG A 50 12.57 13.22 -3.89
CA ARG A 50 12.82 14.58 -3.36
C ARG A 50 13.72 14.57 -2.13
N SER A 51 13.61 13.60 -1.25
CA SER A 51 14.49 13.48 -0.07
C SER A 51 15.94 13.12 -0.42
N LEU A 52 16.18 12.71 -1.66
CA LEU A 52 17.49 12.41 -2.25
C LEU A 52 17.93 13.50 -3.22
N ASP A 53 17.28 14.67 -3.20
CA ASP A 53 17.50 15.82 -4.07
C ASP A 53 17.36 15.48 -5.57
N ILE A 54 16.42 14.57 -5.92
CA ILE A 54 16.10 14.22 -7.30
C ILE A 54 14.76 14.83 -7.67
N SER A 55 14.77 15.75 -8.61
CA SER A 55 13.58 16.36 -9.21
C SER A 55 13.21 15.71 -10.55
N TYR A 56 12.02 16.02 -11.05
CA TYR A 56 11.60 15.66 -12.41
C TYR A 56 12.57 16.22 -13.48
N ASP A 57 13.01 17.46 -13.30
CA ASP A 57 13.88 18.15 -14.25
C ASP A 57 15.27 17.49 -14.30
N ASP A 58 15.83 17.08 -13.16
CA ASP A 58 17.13 16.38 -13.11
C ASP A 58 17.07 15.05 -13.88
N ILE A 59 15.95 14.31 -13.73
CA ILE A 59 15.72 13.06 -14.46
C ILE A 59 15.60 13.34 -15.96
N MET A 60 14.85 14.36 -16.33
CA MET A 60 14.62 14.74 -17.73
C MET A 60 15.92 15.20 -18.39
N ASP A 61 16.72 16.03 -17.73
CA ASP A 61 17.98 16.52 -18.28
C ASP A 61 19.01 15.39 -18.42
N THR A 62 19.11 14.52 -17.42
CA THR A 62 19.96 13.32 -17.50
C THR A 62 19.50 12.38 -18.62
N LEU A 63 18.17 12.21 -18.82
CA LEU A 63 17.63 11.42 -19.90
C LEU A 63 18.03 11.96 -21.29
N LYS A 64 17.95 13.28 -21.49
CA LYS A 64 18.38 13.94 -22.74
C LYS A 64 19.87 13.74 -23.01
N GLU A 65 20.71 13.75 -21.98
CA GLU A 65 22.15 13.48 -22.11
C GLU A 65 22.45 12.03 -22.52
N VAL A 66 21.64 11.09 -22.06
CA VAL A 66 21.81 9.65 -22.35
C VAL A 66 21.23 9.29 -23.73
N GLN A 67 20.10 9.88 -24.10
CA GLN A 67 19.48 9.68 -25.40
C GLN A 67 20.16 10.55 -26.47
N THR A 68 21.22 10.04 -27.08
CA THR A 68 21.91 10.69 -28.22
C THR A 68 21.10 10.69 -29.52
N THR A 69 20.03 9.92 -29.62
CA THR A 69 19.12 9.85 -30.76
C THR A 69 17.71 10.14 -30.31
N VAL A 70 17.18 11.29 -30.71
CA VAL A 70 15.75 11.58 -30.59
C VAL A 70 15.04 10.63 -31.57
N PRO A 71 14.09 9.79 -31.13
CA PRO A 71 13.29 8.98 -32.04
C PRO A 71 12.53 9.91 -33.00
N GLU A 72 12.51 9.59 -34.30
CA GLU A 72 11.66 10.33 -35.21
C GLU A 72 10.17 10.19 -34.79
N PRO A 73 9.39 11.28 -34.89
CA PRO A 73 7.98 11.22 -34.53
C PRO A 73 7.28 10.16 -35.37
N SER A 74 6.89 9.06 -34.77
CA SER A 74 6.00 8.08 -35.39
C SER A 74 4.57 8.61 -35.36
N GLU A 75 3.80 8.29 -36.43
CA GLU A 75 2.40 8.68 -36.61
C GLU A 75 1.59 8.61 -35.29
N GLU A 76 0.64 9.53 -35.13
CA GLU A 76 -0.21 9.76 -33.93
C GLU A 76 -0.59 8.45 -33.19
N THR A 77 0.20 8.11 -32.19
CA THR A 77 -0.06 6.93 -31.35
C THR A 77 -0.79 7.42 -30.09
N GLU A 78 -2.05 7.01 -29.93
CA GLU A 78 -2.82 7.31 -28.72
C GLU A 78 -2.15 6.70 -27.48
N ALA A 79 -2.00 7.45 -26.39
CA ALA A 79 -1.40 6.99 -25.12
C ALA A 79 -2.00 5.66 -24.61
N ALA A 80 -3.28 5.44 -24.87
CA ALA A 80 -3.98 4.22 -24.47
C ALA A 80 -3.43 2.95 -25.16
N LYS A 81 -2.85 3.08 -26.35
CA LYS A 81 -2.36 1.95 -27.18
C LYS A 81 -0.88 1.62 -26.96
N LEU A 82 -0.12 2.47 -26.26
CA LEU A 82 1.29 2.21 -26.00
C LEU A 82 1.51 0.96 -25.15
N ALA A 83 2.33 0.05 -25.67
CA ALA A 83 2.73 -1.16 -24.96
C ALA A 83 3.88 -0.88 -23.98
N PHE A 84 3.88 -1.57 -22.87
CA PHE A 84 5.01 -1.56 -21.93
C PHE A 84 6.17 -2.39 -22.44
N THR A 85 7.40 -1.95 -22.17
CA THR A 85 8.59 -2.77 -22.47
C THR A 85 8.63 -4.00 -21.55
N PRO A 86 9.34 -5.07 -21.93
CA PRO A 86 9.53 -6.24 -21.05
C PRO A 86 10.12 -5.87 -19.69
N LEU A 87 11.00 -4.88 -19.62
CA LEU A 87 11.59 -4.40 -18.37
C LEU A 87 10.52 -3.76 -17.47
N VAL A 88 9.59 -2.96 -18.00
CA VAL A 88 8.50 -2.39 -17.21
C VAL A 88 7.57 -3.49 -16.69
N ILE A 89 7.32 -4.54 -17.47
CA ILE A 89 6.53 -5.70 -17.04
C ILE A 89 7.25 -6.40 -15.87
N SER A 90 8.56 -6.63 -15.97
CA SER A 90 9.37 -7.19 -14.89
C SER A 90 9.34 -6.31 -13.62
N VAL A 91 9.46 -4.98 -13.78
CA VAL A 91 9.31 -4.02 -12.66
C VAL A 91 7.94 -4.18 -11.98
N MET A 92 6.85 -4.31 -12.75
CA MET A 92 5.51 -4.52 -12.19
C MET A 92 5.43 -5.84 -11.41
N GLU A 93 5.99 -6.93 -11.93
CA GLU A 93 6.01 -8.23 -11.25
C GLU A 93 6.79 -8.17 -9.94
N ARG A 94 7.95 -7.48 -9.95
CA ARG A 94 8.74 -7.24 -8.72
C ARG A 94 7.97 -6.39 -7.72
N SER A 95 7.28 -5.35 -8.18
CA SER A 95 6.45 -4.48 -7.33
C SER A 95 5.34 -5.28 -6.63
N PHE A 96 4.72 -6.25 -7.29
CA PHE A 96 3.76 -7.17 -6.67
C PHE A 96 4.40 -8.04 -5.59
N ARG A 97 5.61 -8.54 -5.83
CA ARG A 97 6.36 -9.33 -4.85
C ARG A 97 6.67 -8.50 -3.62
N VAL A 98 7.24 -7.30 -3.80
CA VAL A 98 7.58 -6.37 -2.72
C VAL A 98 6.35 -5.99 -1.90
N ALA A 99 5.22 -5.68 -2.54
CA ALA A 99 3.98 -5.37 -1.84
C ALA A 99 3.52 -6.54 -0.96
N ARG A 100 3.63 -7.78 -1.47
CA ARG A 100 3.27 -9.00 -0.72
C ARG A 100 4.21 -9.24 0.46
N GLU A 101 5.52 -9.04 0.29
CA GLU A 101 6.53 -9.15 1.35
C GLU A 101 6.27 -8.15 2.47
N ASN A 102 5.77 -6.96 2.13
CA ASN A 102 5.33 -5.92 3.06
C ASN A 102 3.91 -6.12 3.60
N ASN A 103 3.30 -7.29 3.40
CA ASN A 103 1.92 -7.59 3.80
C ASN A 103 0.87 -6.61 3.24
N GLN A 104 1.12 -6.00 2.09
CA GLN A 104 0.20 -5.09 1.43
C GLN A 104 -0.55 -5.81 0.30
N THR A 105 -1.85 -5.54 0.20
CA THR A 105 -2.74 -6.15 -0.82
C THR A 105 -2.64 -5.45 -2.16
N TYR A 106 -2.27 -4.16 -2.16
CA TYR A 106 -2.20 -3.31 -3.34
C TYR A 106 -0.78 -2.77 -3.55
N VAL A 107 -0.41 -2.63 -4.82
CA VAL A 107 0.85 -2.00 -5.23
C VAL A 107 0.67 -0.49 -5.22
N SER A 108 1.48 0.21 -4.42
CA SER A 108 1.55 1.67 -4.36
C SER A 108 2.79 2.18 -5.10
N THR A 109 2.99 3.50 -5.11
CA THR A 109 4.09 4.17 -5.84
C THR A 109 5.47 3.74 -5.34
N GLU A 110 5.65 3.57 -4.03
CA GLU A 110 6.89 3.10 -3.42
C GLU A 110 7.29 1.70 -3.90
N HIS A 111 6.31 0.81 -4.11
CA HIS A 111 6.59 -0.53 -4.63
C HIS A 111 7.07 -0.49 -6.08
N LEU A 112 6.54 0.44 -6.89
CA LEU A 112 7.00 0.65 -8.26
C LEU A 112 8.45 1.15 -8.28
N LEU A 113 8.81 2.10 -7.41
CA LEU A 113 10.17 2.60 -7.31
C LEU A 113 11.14 1.52 -6.82
N ILE A 114 10.76 0.72 -5.81
CA ILE A 114 11.55 -0.44 -5.38
C ILE A 114 11.66 -1.46 -6.51
N GLY A 115 10.60 -1.69 -7.27
CA GLY A 115 10.61 -2.58 -8.43
C GLY A 115 11.61 -2.18 -9.50
N ILE A 116 11.75 -0.87 -9.80
CA ILE A 116 12.78 -0.33 -10.69
C ILE A 116 14.18 -0.64 -10.15
N VAL A 117 14.38 -0.37 -8.87
CA VAL A 117 15.67 -0.59 -8.19
C VAL A 117 16.06 -2.07 -8.13
N GLU A 118 15.08 -2.96 -7.94
CA GLU A 118 15.31 -4.42 -7.90
C GLU A 118 15.50 -5.04 -9.27
N GLU A 119 14.90 -4.46 -10.30
CA GLU A 119 15.20 -4.86 -11.68
C GLU A 119 16.68 -4.62 -11.99
N GLY A 120 17.23 -3.51 -11.52
CA GLY A 120 18.63 -3.19 -11.63
C GLY A 120 19.11 -2.90 -13.05
N ASN A 121 18.22 -2.98 -14.05
CA ASN A 121 18.51 -2.78 -15.46
C ASN A 121 17.56 -1.75 -16.08
N GLY A 122 18.00 -1.13 -17.16
CA GLY A 122 17.20 -0.18 -17.95
C GLY A 122 17.54 1.27 -17.66
N MET A 123 17.01 2.13 -18.52
CA MET A 123 17.33 3.56 -18.56
C MET A 123 17.08 4.28 -17.22
N ALA A 124 16.05 3.87 -16.47
CA ALA A 124 15.78 4.44 -15.15
C ALA A 124 16.95 4.22 -14.17
N MET A 125 17.56 3.03 -14.18
CA MET A 125 18.72 2.74 -13.32
C MET A 125 19.95 3.51 -13.77
N ASP A 126 20.17 3.64 -15.09
CA ASP A 126 21.29 4.40 -15.64
C ASP A 126 21.20 5.88 -15.23
N ILE A 127 19.97 6.46 -15.29
CA ILE A 127 19.70 7.82 -14.84
C ILE A 127 19.99 7.97 -13.33
N LEU A 128 19.44 7.08 -12.48
CA LEU A 128 19.64 7.13 -11.03
C LEU A 128 21.11 7.00 -10.64
N MET A 129 21.88 6.14 -11.34
CA MET A 129 23.32 5.99 -11.13
C MET A 129 24.09 7.26 -11.52
N ARG A 130 23.73 7.92 -12.64
CA ARG A 130 24.34 9.18 -13.06
C ARG A 130 24.06 10.32 -12.10
N LEU A 131 22.86 10.35 -11.52
CA LEU A 131 22.50 11.29 -10.44
C LEU A 131 23.17 10.95 -9.10
N GLY A 132 24.05 9.92 -9.06
CA GLY A 132 24.82 9.55 -7.87
C GLY A 132 24.02 8.85 -6.79
N VAL A 133 22.82 8.33 -7.10
CA VAL A 133 21.94 7.71 -6.12
C VAL A 133 22.04 6.20 -6.20
N SER A 134 22.35 5.58 -5.05
CA SER A 134 22.42 4.13 -4.95
C SER A 134 21.07 3.48 -4.67
N SER A 135 20.91 2.23 -5.09
CA SER A 135 19.75 1.40 -4.77
C SER A 135 19.47 1.34 -3.25
N ALA A 136 20.53 1.30 -2.44
CA ALA A 136 20.44 1.26 -0.99
C ALA A 136 19.88 2.58 -0.41
N SER A 137 20.28 3.73 -0.98
CA SER A 137 19.78 5.05 -0.57
C SER A 137 18.29 5.19 -0.83
N ILE A 138 17.80 4.73 -1.98
CA ILE A 138 16.38 4.76 -2.35
C ILE A 138 15.57 3.87 -1.40
N LYS A 139 15.99 2.63 -1.16
CA LYS A 139 15.31 1.72 -0.23
C LYS A 139 15.23 2.31 1.17
N LYS A 140 16.32 2.87 1.68
CA LYS A 140 16.37 3.52 2.99
C LYS A 140 15.46 4.76 3.09
N ALA A 141 15.38 5.56 2.02
CA ALA A 141 14.49 6.72 1.96
C ALA A 141 13.02 6.28 2.04
N ILE A 142 12.65 5.25 1.27
CA ILE A 142 11.29 4.69 1.28
C ILE A 142 10.95 4.10 2.66
N GLU A 143 11.81 3.29 3.26
CA GLU A 143 11.61 2.73 4.61
C GLU A 143 11.35 3.82 5.65
N LYS A 144 12.16 4.89 5.64
CA LYS A 144 12.02 6.02 6.56
C LYS A 144 10.68 6.75 6.39
N LEU A 145 10.21 6.92 5.15
CA LEU A 145 8.95 7.59 4.85
C LEU A 145 7.75 6.71 5.19
N THR A 146 7.82 5.42 4.87
CA THR A 146 6.76 4.44 5.20
C THR A 146 6.59 4.32 6.72
N ALA A 147 7.69 4.32 7.49
CA ALA A 147 7.62 4.33 8.95
C ALA A 147 6.94 5.59 9.49
N LYS A 148 7.26 6.78 8.94
CA LYS A 148 6.61 8.05 9.31
C LYS A 148 5.13 8.09 8.96
N ASP A 149 4.72 7.51 7.83
CA ASP A 149 3.31 7.50 7.41
C ASP A 149 2.48 6.56 8.29
N GLN A 150 3.07 5.48 8.79
CA GLN A 150 2.45 4.61 9.78
C GLN A 150 2.28 5.30 11.14
N ASP A 151 3.24 6.12 11.57
CA ASP A 151 3.11 6.90 12.82
C ASP A 151 2.06 8.02 12.72
N LYS A 152 1.90 8.66 11.56
CA LYS A 152 0.84 9.67 11.31
C LYS A 152 -0.57 9.06 11.30
N LYS A 153 -0.71 7.80 10.94
CA LYS A 153 -2.00 7.06 10.95
C LYS A 153 -2.37 6.49 12.32
N ARG A 154 -1.50 6.64 13.35
CA ARG A 154 -1.88 6.33 14.74
C ARG A 154 -2.79 7.45 15.26
N PRO A 155 -4.03 7.18 15.66
CA PRO A 155 -4.88 8.20 16.27
C PRO A 155 -4.21 8.70 17.55
N LEU A 156 -4.07 10.02 17.72
CA LEU A 156 -3.72 10.63 18.99
C LEU A 156 -4.80 10.22 20.00
N ALA A 157 -4.52 9.22 20.81
CA ALA A 157 -5.33 8.91 21.98
C ALA A 157 -5.06 9.98 23.04
N GLY A 158 -6.05 10.89 23.19
CA GLY A 158 -6.39 11.59 24.42
C GLY A 158 -5.29 12.28 25.21
N ALA A 159 -5.12 13.58 25.01
CA ALA A 159 -4.58 14.46 26.05
C ALA A 159 -5.61 14.60 27.18
N GLY A 160 -5.49 13.78 28.21
CA GLY A 160 -6.17 13.92 29.49
C GLY A 160 -5.14 14.28 30.58
N ALA A 161 -5.30 15.47 31.16
CA ALA A 161 -4.42 16.07 32.14
C ALA A 161 -4.29 15.26 33.44
N GLY A 162 -3.07 15.19 34.02
CA GLY A 162 -2.83 14.69 35.37
C GLY A 162 -1.34 14.61 35.67
N ARG A 163 -0.83 15.57 36.41
CA ARG A 163 0.56 15.73 36.95
C ARG A 163 0.81 14.84 38.18
N PRO A 164 2.04 14.90 38.81
CA PRO A 164 3.30 14.26 38.44
C PRO A 164 3.82 13.34 39.57
N GLY A 165 4.72 12.44 39.25
CA GLY A 165 5.45 11.68 40.29
C GLY A 165 6.70 11.05 39.69
N ALA A 166 7.82 11.46 40.20
CA ALA A 166 9.20 11.12 39.81
C ALA A 166 9.52 9.63 39.92
N GLY A 167 10.45 9.18 39.06
CA GLY A 167 11.15 7.91 39.24
C GLY A 167 11.75 7.39 37.92
N LEU A 168 13.00 7.73 37.68
CA LEU A 168 13.93 7.07 36.73
C LEU A 168 14.60 5.89 37.44
N PRO A 169 15.49 5.17 36.83
CA PRO A 169 15.42 4.23 35.69
C PRO A 169 15.92 2.84 36.11
N PHE A 170 15.86 1.83 35.30
CA PHE A 170 16.91 0.80 35.26
C PHE A 170 16.59 -0.30 34.23
N PHE A 171 17.36 -0.32 33.21
CA PHE A 171 18.29 -1.31 32.67
C PHE A 171 17.89 -2.79 32.63
N SER A 172 18.09 -3.31 31.43
CA SER A 172 18.71 -4.61 31.14
C SER A 172 17.80 -5.82 30.93
N GLY A 173 18.04 -6.45 29.84
CA GLY A 173 17.71 -7.85 29.64
C GLY A 173 17.25 -8.17 28.23
N SER A 174 18.23 -8.50 27.39
CA SER A 174 18.08 -9.27 26.17
C SER A 174 17.06 -10.40 26.30
N ASP A 175 16.07 -10.43 25.42
CA ASP A 175 15.64 -11.72 24.88
C ASP A 175 15.04 -11.53 23.47
N ALA A 176 15.71 -12.14 22.52
CA ALA A 176 15.26 -12.29 21.16
C ALA A 176 14.13 -13.33 21.13
N SER A 177 12.90 -12.90 21.10
CA SER A 177 11.77 -13.73 20.69
C SER A 177 11.07 -13.08 19.53
N GLN A 178 11.17 -13.73 18.39
CA GLN A 178 10.45 -13.50 17.15
C GLN A 178 8.96 -13.28 17.44
N GLN A 179 8.49 -12.03 17.46
CA GLN A 179 7.07 -11.75 17.32
C GLN A 179 6.74 -11.72 15.83
N LYS A 180 6.20 -12.83 15.34
CA LYS A 180 5.36 -12.88 14.14
C LYS A 180 4.30 -11.79 14.32
N GLY A 181 4.35 -10.74 13.49
CA GLY A 181 3.30 -9.74 13.40
C GLY A 181 2.00 -10.44 13.00
N ASP A 182 1.12 -10.61 13.97
CA ASP A 182 -0.20 -11.19 13.78
C ASP A 182 -1.04 -10.18 13.00
N GLY A 183 -1.63 -10.60 11.86
CA GLY A 183 -2.48 -9.77 10.99
C GLY A 183 -3.73 -9.18 11.67
N THR A 184 -3.87 -9.35 12.99
CA THR A 184 -4.94 -8.82 13.83
C THR A 184 -4.78 -7.33 14.19
N ASP A 185 -3.60 -6.74 14.05
CA ASP A 185 -3.40 -5.34 14.44
C ASP A 185 -4.10 -4.34 13.51
N THR A 186 -4.17 -4.64 12.22
CA THR A 186 -4.96 -3.85 11.26
C THR A 186 -6.45 -3.98 11.53
N LEU A 187 -6.93 -5.18 11.88
CA LEU A 187 -8.32 -5.41 12.26
C LEU A 187 -8.71 -4.64 13.52
N LYS A 188 -7.84 -4.56 14.52
CA LYS A 188 -8.08 -3.79 15.76
C LYS A 188 -8.27 -2.30 15.51
N GLN A 189 -7.68 -1.75 14.45
CA GLN A 189 -7.78 -0.33 14.10
C GLN A 189 -9.08 0.03 13.37
N PHE A 190 -9.61 -0.88 12.54
CA PHE A 190 -10.75 -0.61 11.64
C PHE A 190 -11.98 -1.45 11.94
N ALA A 191 -11.90 -2.42 12.84
CA ALA A 191 -13.01 -3.30 13.21
C ALA A 191 -13.30 -3.26 14.71
N THR A 192 -14.57 -3.43 15.06
CA THR A 192 -15.00 -3.56 16.44
C THR A 192 -14.98 -5.05 16.83
N ASN A 193 -14.30 -5.40 17.92
CA ASN A 193 -14.31 -6.74 18.47
C ASN A 193 -15.61 -6.99 19.25
N LEU A 194 -16.60 -7.59 18.61
CA LEU A 194 -17.90 -7.85 19.23
C LEU A 194 -17.83 -8.89 20.36
N THR A 195 -16.97 -9.90 20.26
CA THR A 195 -16.79 -10.89 21.32
C THR A 195 -16.16 -10.28 22.57
N GLN A 196 -15.27 -9.29 22.41
CA GLN A 196 -14.76 -8.56 23.57
C GLN A 196 -15.84 -7.67 24.21
N LYS A 197 -16.65 -6.98 23.38
CA LYS A 197 -17.80 -6.21 23.90
C LYS A 197 -18.83 -7.07 24.62
N ALA A 198 -19.07 -8.30 24.13
CA ALA A 198 -19.93 -9.26 24.79
C ALA A 198 -19.39 -9.66 26.16
N ARG A 199 -18.08 -9.96 26.28
CA ARG A 199 -17.43 -10.25 27.57
C ARG A 199 -17.50 -9.08 28.56
N ASP A 200 -17.38 -7.87 28.04
CA ASP A 200 -17.46 -6.64 28.81
C ASP A 200 -18.92 -6.27 29.19
N GLY A 201 -19.93 -7.03 28.76
CA GLY A 201 -21.35 -6.71 28.98
C GLY A 201 -21.81 -5.42 28.31
N LYS A 202 -21.18 -5.01 27.21
CA LYS A 202 -21.47 -3.75 26.51
C LYS A 202 -22.34 -3.92 25.25
N LEU A 203 -22.94 -5.09 25.08
CA LEU A 203 -23.89 -5.35 23.99
C LEU A 203 -25.32 -5.29 24.52
N ASP A 204 -26.24 -4.81 23.70
CA ASP A 204 -27.65 -4.83 24.01
C ASP A 204 -28.21 -6.25 23.80
N PRO A 205 -29.10 -6.75 24.69
CA PRO A 205 -29.64 -8.10 24.55
C PRO A 205 -30.47 -8.22 23.27
N VAL A 206 -30.20 -9.25 22.50
CA VAL A 206 -30.90 -9.52 21.24
C VAL A 206 -32.13 -10.37 21.51
N ILE A 207 -33.32 -9.75 21.37
CA ILE A 207 -34.60 -10.39 21.64
C ILE A 207 -35.30 -10.77 20.32
N GLY A 208 -35.81 -12.01 20.23
CA GLY A 208 -36.66 -12.46 19.13
C GLY A 208 -35.92 -12.83 17.84
N ARG A 209 -34.58 -13.02 17.89
CA ARG A 209 -33.75 -13.38 16.75
C ARG A 209 -32.98 -14.70 16.95
N GLU A 210 -33.43 -15.54 17.88
CA GLU A 210 -32.74 -16.78 18.24
C GLU A 210 -32.60 -17.72 17.05
N LYS A 211 -33.61 -17.79 16.18
CA LYS A 211 -33.61 -18.65 15.00
C LYS A 211 -32.56 -18.24 13.97
N GLU A 212 -32.43 -16.95 13.71
CA GLU A 212 -31.45 -16.39 12.79
C GLU A 212 -30.02 -16.58 13.32
N VAL A 213 -29.78 -16.30 14.59
CA VAL A 213 -28.50 -16.53 15.27
C VAL A 213 -28.13 -18.01 15.23
N GLN A 214 -29.06 -18.91 15.54
CA GLN A 214 -28.86 -20.37 15.46
C GLN A 214 -28.51 -20.81 14.03
N ARG A 215 -29.21 -20.27 13.03
CA ARG A 215 -28.95 -20.60 11.62
C ARG A 215 -27.56 -20.08 11.19
N MET A 216 -27.13 -18.93 11.65
CA MET A 216 -25.79 -18.39 11.39
C MET A 216 -24.72 -19.29 11.99
N MET A 217 -24.89 -19.76 13.23
CA MET A 217 -23.98 -20.71 13.89
C MET A 217 -23.86 -22.03 13.11
N GLU A 218 -24.98 -22.59 12.65
CA GLU A 218 -24.99 -23.80 11.82
C GLU A 218 -24.18 -23.62 10.53
N ILE A 219 -24.31 -22.45 9.86
CA ILE A 219 -23.58 -22.18 8.63
C ILE A 219 -22.09 -22.02 8.92
N LEU A 220 -21.72 -21.29 9.96
CA LEU A 220 -20.32 -21.08 10.34
C LEU A 220 -19.62 -22.36 10.79
N SER A 221 -20.35 -23.32 11.34
CA SER A 221 -19.83 -24.62 11.77
C SER A 221 -19.58 -25.62 10.64
N ARG A 222 -19.93 -25.29 9.39
CA ARG A 222 -19.71 -26.17 8.23
C ARG A 222 -18.21 -26.16 7.85
N ARG A 223 -17.73 -27.30 7.35
CA ARG A 223 -16.38 -27.46 6.82
C ARG A 223 -16.15 -26.66 5.52
N THR A 224 -17.21 -26.51 4.72
CA THR A 224 -17.19 -25.78 3.44
C THR A 224 -18.46 -24.94 3.35
N LYS A 225 -18.42 -23.85 2.56
CA LYS A 225 -19.55 -22.91 2.38
C LYS A 225 -20.03 -22.32 3.71
N ASN A 226 -19.09 -21.95 4.56
CA ASN A 226 -19.31 -21.43 5.91
C ASN A 226 -19.42 -19.89 5.98
N ASN A 227 -19.76 -19.23 4.86
CA ASN A 227 -19.92 -17.78 4.77
C ASN A 227 -21.40 -17.40 4.79
N PRO A 228 -22.00 -17.04 5.94
CA PRO A 228 -23.37 -16.58 6.01
C PRO A 228 -23.51 -15.16 5.44
N VAL A 229 -24.61 -14.90 4.75
CA VAL A 229 -24.97 -13.58 4.23
C VAL A 229 -26.31 -13.16 4.83
N LEU A 230 -26.36 -12.01 5.47
CA LEU A 230 -27.59 -11.42 6.02
C LEU A 230 -28.18 -10.42 5.02
N ILE A 231 -29.35 -10.74 4.49
CA ILE A 231 -30.06 -9.91 3.51
C ILE A 231 -31.31 -9.32 4.18
N GLY A 232 -31.58 -8.05 3.94
CA GLY A 232 -32.76 -7.36 4.46
C GLY A 232 -32.65 -5.85 4.26
N GLU A 233 -33.75 -5.15 4.48
CA GLU A 233 -33.83 -3.68 4.40
C GLU A 233 -32.98 -2.99 5.47
N PRO A 234 -32.61 -1.72 5.31
CA PRO A 234 -31.96 -0.94 6.36
C PRO A 234 -32.83 -0.90 7.64
N GLY A 235 -32.19 -1.05 8.82
CA GLY A 235 -32.88 -0.96 10.11
C GLY A 235 -33.53 -2.25 10.61
N VAL A 236 -33.59 -3.35 9.85
CA VAL A 236 -34.23 -4.61 10.28
C VAL A 236 -33.43 -5.43 11.31
N GLY A 237 -32.33 -4.89 11.83
CA GLY A 237 -31.56 -5.56 12.90
C GLY A 237 -30.50 -6.55 12.42
N LYS A 238 -29.92 -6.39 11.22
CA LYS A 238 -28.82 -7.24 10.73
C LYS A 238 -27.60 -7.24 11.65
N THR A 239 -27.26 -6.07 12.18
CA THR A 239 -26.13 -5.91 13.12
C THR A 239 -26.43 -6.60 14.45
N ALA A 240 -27.65 -6.51 14.95
CA ALA A 240 -28.08 -7.20 16.17
C ALA A 240 -27.90 -8.73 16.10
N ILE A 241 -28.08 -9.33 14.93
CA ILE A 241 -27.83 -10.79 14.76
C ILE A 241 -26.34 -11.11 14.94
N ALA A 242 -25.43 -10.25 14.46
CA ALA A 242 -23.98 -10.41 14.66
C ALA A 242 -23.59 -10.21 16.13
N GLU A 243 -24.23 -9.26 16.83
CA GLU A 243 -24.04 -9.03 18.27
C GLU A 243 -24.58 -10.21 19.09
N GLY A 244 -25.76 -10.74 18.79
CA GLY A 244 -26.31 -11.94 19.43
C GLY A 244 -25.47 -13.20 19.17
N LEU A 245 -24.81 -13.30 18.00
CA LEU A 245 -23.82 -14.35 17.77
C LEU A 245 -22.60 -14.20 18.70
N ALA A 246 -22.10 -12.97 18.89
CA ALA A 246 -20.96 -12.71 19.76
C ALA A 246 -21.28 -13.04 21.23
N GLU A 247 -22.50 -12.78 21.69
CA GLU A 247 -22.98 -13.18 23.03
C GLU A 247 -23.02 -14.70 23.21
N ARG A 248 -23.42 -15.43 22.14
CA ARG A 248 -23.48 -16.90 22.17
C ARG A 248 -22.12 -17.59 22.13
N ILE A 249 -21.09 -16.92 21.66
CA ILE A 249 -19.71 -17.42 21.57
C ILE A 249 -18.97 -17.24 22.90
N VAL A 250 -19.36 -16.27 23.70
CA VAL A 250 -18.73 -15.93 25.00
C VAL A 250 -19.32 -16.74 26.12
#